data_b7f5b6df6b56aef9c0f855a02a741bc2
#
_entry.id   b7f5b6df6b56aef9c0f855a02a741bc2
#
_cell.length_a   1.000
_cell.length_b   1.000
_cell.length_c   1.000
_cell.angle_alpha   90.00
_cell.angle_beta   90.00
_cell.angle_gamma   90.00
#
_symmetry.space_group_name_H-M   'P 1'
#
loop_
_entity.id
_entity.type
_entity.pdbx_description
1 polymer ?
#
loop_
_entity_poly.entity_id
_entity_poly.type
_entity_poly.pdbx_seq_one_letter_code
_entity_poly.pdbx_strand_id
1 'polypeptide(L)'
;RNYKCNQRTIMNRLFTFVFLSLLFNIVQAQLRSPEYQKGKAILSGTIANYSPDDHPDLKIGAPNIVMGAAETLFPTIEADGSFKINIPLYHNTQVRMTIGKADIVILLSPDKETNVAVNLSNPQGKQFVFSGQYATINNEWCQPELITRIAPVYRNGDILDSIAGISANEFKKRCIDQYKQCVAHNNTKTQFSEDTRTLANLSCAFDCIENLNATRYCLQTAYQKKENITREQASTAFANFDFPANFYDFLKSFPVNHPLALYCYNYRNVISGELYELHHDPLKFEKYLLSKAALTKEEQALIRQYETALKTGIPFQQGSELIALIAKYPKEYNEFSQKLFTKAKEYLSHIMQDSTCLMVDYIRAIYMRSSLYNLKPLTTQQEAMATEITNPIFLGIIQDMNRQMQPRAKVTTKKYSVCEAPKVSEEELLSALVDRHKG
;
A
#
# COMPACT_ATOMS: atom_id res chain seq x y z
N ARG A 1 8.69 -60.13 -39.80
CA ARG A 1 8.21 -60.10 -38.38
C ARG A 1 8.93 -59.06 -37.52
N ASN A 2 10.16 -58.71 -37.81
CA ASN A 2 10.96 -57.78 -36.99
C ASN A 2 10.63 -56.28 -37.14
N TYR A 3 9.97 -55.86 -38.22
CA TYR A 3 9.61 -54.43 -38.44
C TYR A 3 8.43 -53.94 -37.58
N LYS A 4 7.45 -54.82 -37.29
CA LYS A 4 6.28 -54.48 -36.47
C LYS A 4 6.61 -54.36 -34.97
N CYS A 5 7.65 -55.03 -34.49
CA CYS A 5 8.06 -54.97 -33.10
C CYS A 5 8.76 -53.62 -32.77
N ASN A 6 9.56 -53.08 -33.70
CA ASN A 6 10.25 -51.79 -33.51
C ASN A 6 9.30 -50.58 -33.52
N GLN A 7 8.26 -50.62 -34.35
CA GLN A 7 7.28 -49.52 -34.37
C GLN A 7 6.46 -49.40 -33.07
N ARG A 8 6.07 -50.52 -32.45
CA ARG A 8 5.36 -50.49 -31.16
C ARG A 8 6.26 -49.97 -30.02
N THR A 9 7.51 -50.28 -30.02
CA THR A 9 8.46 -49.80 -28.98
C THR A 9 8.76 -48.34 -29.14
N ILE A 10 8.87 -47.82 -30.35
CA ILE A 10 9.02 -46.37 -30.64
C ILE A 10 7.78 -45.60 -30.26
N MET A 11 6.59 -46.07 -30.62
CA MET A 11 5.31 -45.46 -30.32
C MET A 11 5.07 -45.42 -28.80
N ASN A 12 5.38 -46.48 -28.07
CA ASN A 12 5.28 -46.47 -26.59
C ASN A 12 6.26 -45.50 -25.95
N ARG A 13 7.49 -45.38 -26.44
CA ARG A 13 8.45 -44.38 -25.94
C ARG A 13 8.03 -42.97 -26.26
N LEU A 14 7.48 -42.69 -27.42
CA LEU A 14 6.91 -41.39 -27.77
C LEU A 14 5.70 -41.03 -26.87
N PHE A 15 4.81 -41.99 -26.65
CA PHE A 15 3.66 -41.80 -25.75
C PHE A 15 4.08 -41.58 -24.31
N THR A 16 5.10 -42.31 -23.81
CA THR A 16 5.66 -42.10 -22.47
C THR A 16 6.33 -40.72 -22.36
N PHE A 17 7.05 -40.28 -23.41
CA PHE A 17 7.71 -38.97 -23.41
C PHE A 17 6.70 -37.82 -23.49
N VAL A 18 5.65 -37.92 -24.28
CA VAL A 18 4.55 -36.96 -24.36
C VAL A 18 3.74 -36.93 -23.06
N PHE A 19 3.51 -38.12 -22.45
CA PHE A 19 2.83 -38.19 -21.15
C PHE A 19 3.67 -37.63 -19.99
N LEU A 20 4.99 -37.91 -19.98
CA LEU A 20 5.89 -37.27 -19.03
C LEU A 20 6.01 -35.76 -19.25
N SER A 21 6.07 -35.27 -20.50
CA SER A 21 6.11 -33.84 -20.77
C SER A 21 4.79 -33.14 -20.42
N LEU A 22 3.64 -33.81 -20.55
CA LEU A 22 2.35 -33.33 -20.06
C LEU A 22 2.28 -33.31 -18.52
N LEU A 23 2.84 -34.31 -17.85
CA LEU A 23 2.93 -34.32 -16.38
C LEU A 23 3.88 -33.24 -15.83
N PHE A 24 4.97 -32.91 -16.54
CA PHE A 24 5.86 -31.80 -16.16
C PHE A 24 5.21 -30.43 -16.31
N ASN A 25 4.21 -30.26 -17.19
CA ASN A 25 3.46 -29.02 -17.34
C ASN A 25 2.33 -28.83 -16.31
N ILE A 26 1.98 -29.87 -15.53
CA ILE A 26 0.91 -29.82 -14.52
C ILE A 26 1.44 -29.45 -13.13
N VAL A 27 2.75 -29.47 -12.91
CA VAL A 27 3.32 -28.84 -11.69
C VAL A 27 3.22 -27.33 -11.87
N GLN A 28 2.04 -26.76 -11.61
CA GLN A 28 1.93 -25.33 -11.37
C GLN A 28 2.89 -25.03 -10.23
N ALA A 29 3.98 -24.34 -10.54
CA ALA A 29 4.96 -23.97 -9.53
C ALA A 29 4.22 -23.09 -8.51
N GLN A 30 4.03 -23.64 -7.31
CA GLN A 30 3.48 -22.93 -6.18
C GLN A 30 4.24 -21.62 -5.96
N LEU A 31 3.54 -20.53 -5.64
CA LEU A 31 4.17 -19.26 -5.33
C LEU A 31 5.17 -19.44 -4.18
N ARG A 32 6.40 -19.03 -4.43
CA ARG A 32 7.42 -18.94 -3.38
C ARG A 32 7.32 -17.60 -2.66
N SER A 33 7.89 -17.54 -1.47
CA SER A 33 8.05 -16.24 -0.78
C SER A 33 8.70 -15.23 -1.73
N PRO A 34 8.19 -14.00 -1.79
CA PRO A 34 8.81 -12.98 -2.64
C PRO A 34 10.22 -12.65 -2.13
N GLU A 35 11.12 -12.44 -3.07
CA GLU A 35 12.52 -12.09 -2.80
C GLU A 35 12.80 -10.66 -3.28
N TYR A 36 13.79 -10.01 -2.68
CA TYR A 36 14.24 -8.70 -3.16
C TYR A 36 14.84 -8.84 -4.56
N GLN A 37 14.20 -8.21 -5.52
CA GLN A 37 14.66 -8.10 -6.91
C GLN A 37 14.27 -6.74 -7.44
N LYS A 38 15.22 -5.81 -7.52
CA LYS A 38 14.97 -4.50 -8.14
C LYS A 38 15.01 -4.63 -9.65
N GLY A 39 13.92 -4.26 -10.31
CA GLY A 39 13.83 -4.32 -11.77
C GLY A 39 12.62 -3.54 -12.30
N LYS A 40 12.30 -3.75 -13.57
CA LYS A 40 11.14 -3.13 -14.23
C LYS A 40 10.23 -4.22 -14.78
N ALA A 41 9.05 -4.39 -14.18
CA ALA A 41 8.02 -5.19 -14.82
C ALA A 41 7.52 -4.48 -16.10
N ILE A 42 7.25 -5.26 -17.14
CA ILE A 42 6.68 -4.75 -18.38
C ILE A 42 5.21 -5.14 -18.40
N LEU A 43 4.32 -4.13 -18.41
CA LEU A 43 2.90 -4.33 -18.67
C LEU A 43 2.59 -3.80 -20.07
N SER A 44 2.11 -4.69 -20.95
CA SER A 44 1.64 -4.34 -22.28
C SER A 44 0.19 -4.80 -22.45
N GLY A 45 -0.52 -4.22 -23.41
CA GLY A 45 -1.89 -4.66 -23.67
C GLY A 45 -2.55 -3.91 -24.81
N THR A 46 -3.81 -4.30 -25.04
CA THR A 46 -4.68 -3.69 -26.05
C THR A 46 -6.06 -3.46 -25.46
N ILE A 47 -6.68 -2.34 -25.80
CA ILE A 47 -8.06 -2.00 -25.42
C ILE A 47 -8.94 -2.22 -26.65
N ALA A 48 -9.85 -3.18 -26.56
CA ALA A 48 -10.77 -3.47 -27.65
C ALA A 48 -11.74 -2.29 -27.89
N ASN A 49 -11.97 -1.97 -29.15
CA ASN A 49 -12.83 -0.86 -29.58
C ASN A 49 -12.41 0.50 -28.99
N TYR A 50 -11.11 0.70 -28.81
CA TYR A 50 -10.56 1.97 -28.34
C TYR A 50 -10.88 3.09 -29.32
N SER A 51 -11.34 4.21 -28.78
CA SER A 51 -11.45 5.48 -29.49
C SER A 51 -10.66 6.54 -28.71
N PRO A 52 -9.80 7.33 -29.36
CA PRO A 52 -9.12 8.44 -28.70
C PRO A 52 -10.08 9.44 -28.02
N ASP A 53 -11.30 9.57 -28.56
CA ASP A 53 -12.33 10.46 -28.01
C ASP A 53 -12.96 9.94 -26.71
N ASP A 54 -12.91 8.63 -26.45
CA ASP A 54 -13.41 8.03 -25.22
C ASP A 54 -12.45 8.21 -24.04
N HIS A 55 -11.19 8.54 -24.29
CA HIS A 55 -10.10 8.80 -23.34
C HIS A 55 -10.20 7.99 -22.03
N PRO A 56 -10.21 6.67 -22.04
CA PRO A 56 -10.20 5.92 -20.80
C PRO A 56 -8.86 6.19 -20.10
N ASP A 57 -8.92 6.90 -18.98
CA ASP A 57 -7.75 7.11 -18.14
C ASP A 57 -7.16 5.74 -17.73
N LEU A 58 -5.98 5.42 -18.20
CA LEU A 58 -5.23 4.26 -17.74
C LEU A 58 -4.19 4.71 -16.70
N LYS A 59 -4.33 4.19 -15.49
CA LYS A 59 -3.47 4.52 -14.35
C LYS A 59 -2.92 3.23 -13.74
N ILE A 60 -1.63 3.23 -13.44
CA ILE A 60 -0.96 2.11 -12.76
C ILE A 60 -0.38 2.61 -11.45
N GLY A 61 -0.85 2.07 -10.35
CA GLY A 61 -0.31 2.36 -9.01
C GLY A 61 0.77 1.34 -8.64
N ALA A 62 2.04 1.72 -8.79
CA ALA A 62 3.19 0.89 -8.43
C ALA A 62 3.50 1.05 -6.92
N PRO A 63 3.31 0.03 -6.07
CA PRO A 63 3.51 0.16 -4.64
C PRO A 63 5.00 0.17 -4.28
N ASN A 64 5.36 1.04 -3.33
CA ASN A 64 6.59 0.91 -2.57
C ASN A 64 6.21 0.65 -1.11
N ILE A 65 6.41 -0.58 -0.65
CA ILE A 65 5.97 -1.03 0.68
C ILE A 65 6.63 -0.23 1.80
N VAL A 66 7.90 0.16 1.67
CA VAL A 66 8.61 0.96 2.67
C VAL A 66 8.05 2.38 2.71
N MET A 67 7.78 2.98 1.55
CA MET A 67 7.24 4.34 1.47
C MET A 67 5.76 4.41 1.85
N GLY A 68 5.04 3.28 1.80
CA GLY A 68 3.61 3.22 2.09
C GLY A 68 2.73 3.96 1.07
N ALA A 69 3.32 4.43 -0.01
CA ALA A 69 2.66 5.11 -1.12
C ALA A 69 2.85 4.30 -2.41
N ALA A 70 1.98 4.53 -3.37
CA ALA A 70 2.15 4.02 -4.72
C ALA A 70 2.51 5.19 -5.64
N GLU A 71 3.52 4.99 -6.48
CA GLU A 71 3.77 5.88 -7.61
C GLU A 71 2.67 5.65 -8.64
N THR A 72 2.02 6.72 -9.09
CA THR A 72 1.01 6.63 -10.15
C THR A 72 1.66 6.90 -11.49
N LEU A 73 1.60 5.90 -12.36
CA LEU A 73 2.13 5.94 -13.71
C LEU A 73 0.97 6.03 -14.71
N PHE A 74 1.17 6.81 -15.78
CA PHE A 74 0.19 7.04 -16.84
C PHE A 74 0.78 6.53 -18.17
N PRO A 75 0.45 5.31 -18.60
CA PRO A 75 0.89 4.83 -19.91
C PRO A 75 0.22 5.61 -21.05
N THR A 76 0.96 5.88 -22.11
CA THR A 76 0.37 6.36 -23.36
C THR A 76 -0.39 5.21 -24.02
N ILE A 77 -1.61 5.49 -24.48
CA ILE A 77 -2.41 4.58 -25.29
C ILE A 77 -2.29 5.05 -26.74
N GLU A 78 -1.82 4.16 -27.61
CA GLU A 78 -1.67 4.43 -29.04
C GLU A 78 -3.05 4.46 -29.74
N ALA A 79 -3.10 4.98 -30.98
CA ALA A 79 -4.35 5.12 -31.73
C ALA A 79 -5.08 3.78 -32.01
N ASP A 80 -4.36 2.66 -32.01
CA ASP A 80 -4.91 1.32 -32.16
C ASP A 80 -5.35 0.69 -30.83
N GLY A 81 -5.28 1.45 -29.74
CA GLY A 81 -5.63 0.98 -28.40
C GLY A 81 -4.51 0.20 -27.70
N SER A 82 -3.34 0.05 -28.31
CA SER A 82 -2.20 -0.60 -27.67
C SER A 82 -1.52 0.30 -26.65
N PHE A 83 -0.92 -0.31 -25.63
CA PHE A 83 -0.10 0.40 -24.63
C PHE A 83 1.02 -0.49 -24.11
N LYS A 84 2.10 0.15 -23.66
CA LYS A 84 3.23 -0.51 -23.00
C LYS A 84 3.86 0.40 -21.97
N ILE A 85 4.12 -0.12 -20.76
CA ILE A 85 4.73 0.63 -19.68
C ILE A 85 5.73 -0.22 -18.91
N ASN A 86 6.80 0.43 -18.46
CA ASN A 86 7.79 -0.12 -17.53
C ASN A 86 7.45 0.33 -16.11
N ILE A 87 7.21 -0.62 -15.21
CA ILE A 87 6.80 -0.37 -13.83
C ILE A 87 7.97 -0.73 -12.92
N PRO A 88 8.57 0.24 -12.19
CA PRO A 88 9.64 -0.06 -11.26
C PRO A 88 9.12 -0.86 -10.07
N LEU A 89 9.73 -2.02 -9.79
CA LEU A 89 9.39 -2.88 -8.69
C LEU A 89 10.65 -3.35 -7.95
N TYR A 90 10.48 -3.71 -6.68
CA TYR A 90 11.54 -4.24 -5.82
C TYR A 90 11.38 -5.73 -5.51
N HIS A 91 10.24 -6.30 -5.86
CA HIS A 91 9.90 -7.72 -5.69
C HIS A 91 8.63 -8.02 -6.50
N ASN A 92 8.30 -9.30 -6.59
CA ASN A 92 7.01 -9.71 -7.14
C ASN A 92 5.89 -9.17 -6.26
N THR A 93 4.95 -8.43 -6.81
CA THR A 93 3.89 -7.78 -6.04
C THR A 93 2.68 -7.46 -6.89
N GLN A 94 1.55 -7.29 -6.23
CA GLN A 94 0.35 -6.75 -6.86
C GLN A 94 0.50 -5.26 -7.09
N VAL A 95 0.14 -4.80 -8.29
CA VAL A 95 -0.02 -3.39 -8.64
C VAL A 95 -1.49 -3.10 -8.94
N ARG A 96 -1.91 -1.87 -8.73
CA ARG A 96 -3.28 -1.44 -9.03
C ARG A 96 -3.35 -0.92 -10.45
N MET A 97 -4.28 -1.42 -11.26
CA MET A 97 -4.59 -0.92 -12.58
C MET A 97 -6.01 -0.36 -12.60
N THR A 98 -6.14 0.90 -12.98
CA THR A 98 -7.44 1.57 -13.15
C THR A 98 -7.59 1.98 -14.60
N ILE A 99 -8.68 1.61 -15.24
CA ILE A 99 -9.02 1.99 -16.60
C ILE A 99 -10.50 2.31 -16.70
N GLY A 100 -10.83 3.56 -17.03
CA GLY A 100 -12.20 4.04 -16.93
C GLY A 100 -12.78 3.82 -15.53
N LYS A 101 -13.87 3.04 -15.44
CA LYS A 101 -14.50 2.69 -14.15
C LYS A 101 -13.98 1.39 -13.53
N ALA A 102 -13.19 0.63 -14.27
CA ALA A 102 -12.63 -0.62 -13.78
C ALA A 102 -11.39 -0.38 -12.92
N ASP A 103 -11.32 -1.05 -11.79
CA ASP A 103 -10.25 -0.94 -10.80
C ASP A 103 -9.89 -2.35 -10.32
N ILE A 104 -8.74 -2.84 -10.76
CA ILE A 104 -8.26 -4.18 -10.48
C ILE A 104 -6.84 -4.15 -9.92
N VAL A 105 -6.45 -5.23 -9.26
CA VAL A 105 -5.05 -5.48 -8.91
C VAL A 105 -4.52 -6.64 -9.72
N ILE A 106 -3.29 -6.53 -10.19
CA ILE A 106 -2.62 -7.52 -11.02
C ILE A 106 -1.26 -7.86 -10.42
N LEU A 107 -0.88 -9.12 -10.45
CA LEU A 107 0.41 -9.58 -9.96
C LEU A 107 1.46 -9.45 -11.06
N LEU A 108 2.55 -8.75 -10.75
CA LEU A 108 3.66 -8.52 -11.66
C LEU A 108 4.99 -8.95 -11.04
N SER A 109 5.98 -9.20 -11.89
CA SER A 109 7.35 -9.56 -11.50
C SER A 109 8.35 -8.62 -12.16
N PRO A 110 9.40 -8.16 -11.43
CA PRO A 110 10.52 -7.45 -12.03
C PRO A 110 11.10 -8.23 -13.21
N ASP A 111 11.47 -7.51 -14.26
CA ASP A 111 12.12 -8.00 -15.47
C ASP A 111 11.33 -9.09 -16.25
N LYS A 112 10.02 -9.15 -16.01
CA LYS A 112 9.10 -10.03 -16.74
C LYS A 112 8.00 -9.22 -17.42
N GLU A 113 7.46 -9.78 -18.50
CA GLU A 113 6.35 -9.19 -19.24
C GLU A 113 5.04 -9.90 -18.90
N THR A 114 4.00 -9.06 -18.70
CA THR A 114 2.60 -9.47 -18.60
C THR A 114 1.84 -8.69 -19.65
N ASN A 115 1.02 -9.39 -20.45
CA ASN A 115 0.16 -8.78 -21.46
C ASN A 115 -1.29 -8.89 -21.03
N VAL A 116 -2.12 -7.87 -21.31
CA VAL A 116 -3.54 -7.84 -21.03
C VAL A 116 -4.36 -7.37 -22.21
N ALA A 117 -5.35 -8.16 -22.61
CA ALA A 117 -6.42 -7.73 -23.49
C ALA A 117 -7.58 -7.19 -22.66
N VAL A 118 -7.98 -5.95 -22.90
CA VAL A 118 -9.03 -5.23 -22.18
C VAL A 118 -10.26 -5.06 -23.07
N ASN A 119 -11.44 -5.49 -22.59
CA ASN A 119 -12.73 -5.28 -23.28
C ASN A 119 -13.76 -4.72 -22.29
N LEU A 120 -13.83 -3.41 -22.17
CA LEU A 120 -14.76 -2.72 -21.27
C LEU A 120 -16.21 -2.75 -21.73
N SER A 121 -16.46 -3.02 -23.03
CA SER A 121 -17.79 -3.09 -23.61
C SER A 121 -18.53 -4.41 -23.27
N ASN A 122 -17.88 -5.35 -22.58
CA ASN A 122 -18.47 -6.64 -22.22
C ASN A 122 -18.63 -6.77 -20.69
N PRO A 123 -19.63 -6.11 -20.08
CA PRO A 123 -19.78 -6.12 -18.62
C PRO A 123 -20.19 -7.49 -18.04
N GLN A 124 -20.70 -8.40 -18.87
CA GLN A 124 -21.11 -9.76 -18.47
C GLN A 124 -20.08 -10.84 -18.84
N GLY A 125 -19.04 -10.48 -19.61
CA GLY A 125 -17.96 -11.38 -20.01
C GLY A 125 -16.64 -11.04 -19.33
N LYS A 126 -15.58 -11.72 -19.80
CA LYS A 126 -14.23 -11.42 -19.31
C LYS A 126 -13.78 -10.06 -19.83
N GLN A 127 -13.75 -9.07 -18.94
CA GLN A 127 -13.26 -7.72 -19.27
C GLN A 127 -11.73 -7.69 -19.43
N PHE A 128 -11.02 -8.59 -18.75
CA PHE A 128 -9.56 -8.67 -18.75
C PHE A 128 -9.13 -10.09 -19.05
N VAL A 129 -8.19 -10.25 -19.98
CA VAL A 129 -7.57 -11.54 -20.30
C VAL A 129 -6.05 -11.35 -20.28
N PHE A 130 -5.41 -12.02 -19.34
CA PHE A 130 -3.97 -11.93 -19.13
C PHE A 130 -3.22 -13.09 -19.79
N SER A 131 -2.01 -12.78 -20.29
CA SER A 131 -1.02 -13.75 -20.75
C SER A 131 0.38 -13.38 -20.23
N GLY A 132 1.33 -14.31 -20.32
CA GLY A 132 2.68 -14.14 -19.77
C GLY A 132 2.79 -14.51 -18.30
N GLN A 133 3.66 -13.78 -17.57
CA GLN A 133 3.93 -14.11 -16.17
C GLN A 133 2.69 -13.92 -15.29
N TYR A 134 2.40 -14.89 -14.41
CA TYR A 134 1.25 -14.91 -13.50
C TYR A 134 -0.14 -14.84 -14.21
N ALA A 135 -0.22 -15.21 -15.49
CA ALA A 135 -1.48 -15.15 -16.24
C ALA A 135 -2.63 -15.91 -15.55
N THR A 136 -2.36 -17.11 -15.02
CA THR A 136 -3.37 -17.90 -14.29
C THR A 136 -3.94 -17.11 -13.11
N ILE A 137 -3.08 -16.63 -12.22
CA ILE A 137 -3.48 -15.88 -11.03
C ILE A 137 -4.24 -14.61 -11.42
N ASN A 138 -3.72 -13.82 -12.38
CA ASN A 138 -4.36 -12.58 -12.81
C ASN A 138 -5.72 -12.81 -13.45
N ASN A 139 -5.88 -13.88 -14.27
CA ASN A 139 -7.16 -14.24 -14.85
C ASN A 139 -8.18 -14.74 -13.81
N GLU A 140 -7.73 -15.52 -12.83
CA GLU A 140 -8.56 -16.00 -11.74
C GLU A 140 -8.97 -14.87 -10.78
N TRP A 141 -8.06 -13.93 -10.51
CA TRP A 141 -8.30 -12.77 -9.64
C TRP A 141 -9.43 -11.87 -10.12
N CYS A 142 -9.64 -11.79 -11.43
CA CYS A 142 -10.68 -10.98 -12.04
C CYS A 142 -12.05 -11.69 -12.10
N GLN A 143 -12.19 -12.91 -11.57
CA GLN A 143 -13.46 -13.61 -11.57
C GLN A 143 -14.36 -13.17 -10.42
N PRO A 144 -15.66 -12.93 -10.66
CA PRO A 144 -16.57 -12.39 -9.64
C PRO A 144 -16.89 -13.39 -8.51
N GLU A 145 -16.64 -14.69 -8.73
CA GLU A 145 -16.88 -15.74 -7.75
C GLU A 145 -15.87 -15.74 -6.59
N LEU A 146 -14.74 -15.06 -6.78
CA LEU A 146 -13.67 -14.96 -5.77
C LEU A 146 -13.80 -13.65 -5.01
N ILE A 147 -13.85 -13.72 -3.69
CA ILE A 147 -13.82 -12.52 -2.84
C ILE A 147 -12.36 -12.11 -2.62
N THR A 148 -11.92 -11.10 -3.32
CA THR A 148 -10.53 -10.59 -3.25
C THR A 148 -10.39 -9.35 -2.37
N ARG A 149 -11.51 -8.77 -1.92
CA ARG A 149 -11.53 -7.52 -1.13
C ARG A 149 -12.69 -7.49 -0.14
N ILE A 150 -12.43 -6.88 1.00
CA ILE A 150 -13.44 -6.39 1.92
C ILE A 150 -13.50 -4.87 1.81
N ALA A 151 -14.67 -4.33 1.48
CA ALA A 151 -14.82 -2.89 1.30
C ALA A 151 -14.50 -2.11 2.58
N PRO A 152 -13.83 -0.95 2.49
CA PRO A 152 -13.63 -0.08 3.63
C PRO A 152 -14.98 0.38 4.21
N VAL A 153 -15.19 0.14 5.50
CA VAL A 153 -16.46 0.45 6.21
C VAL A 153 -16.80 1.93 6.12
N TYR A 154 -15.81 2.80 6.26
CA TYR A 154 -15.99 4.26 6.22
C TYR A 154 -16.45 4.82 4.86
N ARG A 155 -16.44 4.00 3.79
CA ARG A 155 -16.92 4.37 2.45
C ARG A 155 -18.31 3.83 2.14
N ASN A 156 -18.91 3.05 3.03
CA ASN A 156 -20.19 2.40 2.79
C ASN A 156 -21.25 2.99 3.75
N GLY A 157 -22.15 3.79 3.20
CA GLY A 157 -23.19 4.49 3.96
C GLY A 157 -24.12 3.56 4.73
N ASP A 158 -24.53 2.43 4.15
CA ASP A 158 -25.44 1.47 4.79
C ASP A 158 -24.75 0.75 5.96
N ILE A 159 -23.45 0.43 5.81
CA ILE A 159 -22.69 -0.15 6.91
C ILE A 159 -22.52 0.87 8.04
N LEU A 160 -22.21 2.12 7.73
CA LEU A 160 -22.10 3.19 8.73
C LEU A 160 -23.37 3.32 9.56
N ASP A 161 -24.55 3.26 8.94
CA ASP A 161 -25.83 3.30 9.67
C ASP A 161 -25.99 2.12 10.63
N SER A 162 -25.53 0.95 10.22
CA SER A 162 -25.63 -0.29 11.04
C SER A 162 -24.68 -0.33 12.25
N ILE A 163 -23.62 0.48 12.25
CA ILE A 163 -22.60 0.52 13.33
C ILE A 163 -22.74 1.74 14.24
N ALA A 164 -23.72 2.61 14.00
CA ALA A 164 -23.92 3.80 14.81
C ALA A 164 -24.33 3.45 16.25
N GLY A 165 -23.44 3.69 17.21
CA GLY A 165 -23.64 3.45 18.65
C GLY A 165 -23.17 2.08 19.16
N ILE A 166 -22.55 1.24 18.33
CA ILE A 166 -21.93 -0.01 18.83
C ILE A 166 -20.56 0.26 19.49
N SER A 167 -20.11 -0.65 20.32
CA SER A 167 -18.80 -0.59 20.95
C SER A 167 -17.66 -0.97 19.98
N ALA A 168 -16.42 -0.56 20.30
CA ALA A 168 -15.24 -0.98 19.56
C ALA A 168 -15.09 -2.52 19.47
N ASN A 169 -15.41 -3.23 20.55
CA ASN A 169 -15.35 -4.70 20.57
C ASN A 169 -16.42 -5.35 19.68
N GLU A 170 -17.62 -4.78 19.64
CA GLU A 170 -18.67 -5.27 18.73
C GLU A 170 -18.31 -4.99 17.27
N PHE A 171 -17.77 -3.80 16.97
CA PHE A 171 -17.25 -3.50 15.65
C PHE A 171 -16.14 -4.48 15.24
N LYS A 172 -15.17 -4.72 16.13
CA LYS A 172 -14.11 -5.71 15.93
C LYS A 172 -14.68 -7.09 15.59
N LYS A 173 -15.65 -7.54 16.37
CA LYS A 173 -16.31 -8.84 16.13
C LYS A 173 -16.93 -8.90 14.74
N ARG A 174 -17.68 -7.89 14.30
CA ARG A 174 -18.32 -7.83 12.97
C ARG A 174 -17.29 -7.89 11.84
N CYS A 175 -16.19 -7.13 11.92
CA CYS A 175 -15.12 -7.17 10.92
C CYS A 175 -14.48 -8.56 10.83
N ILE A 176 -14.19 -9.19 11.98
CA ILE A 176 -13.59 -10.54 12.03
C ILE A 176 -14.56 -11.60 11.49
N ASP A 177 -15.83 -11.51 11.81
CA ASP A 177 -16.85 -12.45 11.31
C ASP A 177 -17.00 -12.32 9.79
N GLN A 178 -16.98 -11.10 9.25
CA GLN A 178 -16.97 -10.87 7.79
C GLN A 178 -15.74 -11.48 7.12
N TYR A 179 -14.55 -11.27 7.70
CA TYR A 179 -13.32 -11.90 7.19
C TYR A 179 -13.42 -13.43 7.16
N LYS A 180 -13.90 -14.05 8.25
CA LYS A 180 -14.09 -15.50 8.33
C LYS A 180 -15.06 -16.01 7.25
N GLN A 181 -16.13 -15.27 6.98
CA GLN A 181 -17.07 -15.60 5.90
C GLN A 181 -16.39 -15.53 4.51
N CYS A 182 -15.58 -14.51 4.25
CA CYS A 182 -14.82 -14.40 3.01
C CYS A 182 -13.87 -15.59 2.83
N VAL A 183 -13.11 -15.95 3.86
CA VAL A 183 -12.20 -17.11 3.83
C VAL A 183 -12.95 -18.41 3.59
N ALA A 184 -14.04 -18.63 4.31
CA ALA A 184 -14.88 -19.82 4.13
C ALA A 184 -15.42 -19.90 2.68
N HIS A 185 -15.93 -18.79 2.13
CA HIS A 185 -16.38 -18.72 0.76
C HIS A 185 -15.27 -19.07 -0.23
N ASN A 186 -14.13 -18.39 -0.16
CA ASN A 186 -13.00 -18.60 -1.07
C ASN A 186 -12.50 -20.05 -1.04
N ASN A 187 -12.45 -20.67 0.14
CA ASN A 187 -12.00 -22.06 0.29
C ASN A 187 -12.92 -23.08 -0.40
N THR A 188 -14.20 -22.75 -0.63
CA THR A 188 -15.12 -23.61 -1.41
C THR A 188 -14.87 -23.55 -2.94
N LYS A 189 -14.10 -22.55 -3.40
CA LYS A 189 -13.87 -22.29 -4.82
C LYS A 189 -12.70 -23.11 -5.39
N THR A 190 -12.87 -24.42 -5.41
CA THR A 190 -11.80 -25.37 -5.83
C THR A 190 -11.42 -25.27 -7.31
N GLN A 191 -12.22 -24.59 -8.14
CA GLN A 191 -11.88 -24.29 -9.54
C GLN A 191 -10.72 -23.30 -9.68
N PHE A 192 -10.40 -22.51 -8.65
CA PHE A 192 -9.26 -21.60 -8.64
C PHE A 192 -8.01 -22.28 -8.06
N SER A 193 -6.84 -21.86 -8.51
CA SER A 193 -5.57 -22.33 -7.98
C SER A 193 -5.44 -22.04 -6.48
N GLU A 194 -4.66 -22.86 -5.78
CA GLU A 194 -4.40 -22.67 -4.34
C GLU A 194 -3.73 -21.33 -4.07
N ASP A 195 -2.79 -20.94 -4.93
CA ASP A 195 -2.10 -19.65 -4.84
C ASP A 195 -3.07 -18.48 -4.91
N THR A 196 -4.01 -18.51 -5.86
CA THR A 196 -5.01 -17.44 -6.01
C THR A 196 -5.91 -17.35 -4.79
N ARG A 197 -6.41 -18.49 -4.28
CA ARG A 197 -7.23 -18.52 -3.06
C ARG A 197 -6.47 -18.04 -1.84
N THR A 198 -5.20 -18.42 -1.71
CA THR A 198 -4.33 -17.98 -0.61
C THR A 198 -4.14 -16.46 -0.65
N LEU A 199 -3.78 -15.90 -1.82
CA LEU A 199 -3.63 -14.46 -1.96
C LEU A 199 -4.95 -13.71 -1.70
N ALA A 200 -6.09 -14.24 -2.16
CA ALA A 200 -7.41 -13.65 -1.90
C ALA A 200 -7.73 -13.62 -0.40
N ASN A 201 -7.46 -14.72 0.31
CA ASN A 201 -7.66 -14.79 1.76
C ASN A 201 -6.73 -13.83 2.51
N LEU A 202 -5.46 -13.70 2.08
CA LEU A 202 -4.52 -12.72 2.63
C LEU A 202 -5.00 -11.28 2.38
N SER A 203 -5.46 -11.00 1.18
CA SER A 203 -5.99 -9.68 0.84
C SER A 203 -7.21 -9.32 1.71
N CYS A 204 -8.15 -10.24 1.88
CA CYS A 204 -9.29 -10.05 2.80
C CYS A 204 -8.85 -9.86 4.26
N ALA A 205 -7.80 -10.56 4.71
CA ALA A 205 -7.25 -10.36 6.05
C ALA A 205 -6.72 -8.93 6.24
N PHE A 206 -5.96 -8.43 5.27
CA PHE A 206 -5.36 -7.09 5.35
C PHE A 206 -6.40 -5.97 5.21
N ASP A 207 -7.43 -6.15 4.39
CA ASP A 207 -8.57 -5.23 4.33
C ASP A 207 -9.35 -5.22 5.67
N CYS A 208 -9.53 -6.39 6.30
CA CYS A 208 -10.14 -6.47 7.64
C CYS A 208 -9.30 -5.71 8.67
N ILE A 209 -7.97 -5.87 8.66
CA ILE A 209 -7.07 -5.14 9.55
C ILE A 209 -7.14 -3.63 9.27
N GLU A 210 -7.23 -3.20 8.01
CA GLU A 210 -7.44 -1.79 7.65
C GLU A 210 -8.73 -1.23 8.27
N ASN A 211 -9.85 -1.98 8.19
CA ASN A 211 -11.10 -1.58 8.83
C ASN A 211 -10.98 -1.53 10.36
N LEU A 212 -10.27 -2.48 10.97
CA LEU A 212 -10.03 -2.51 12.41
C LEU A 212 -9.12 -1.36 12.86
N ASN A 213 -8.11 -1.02 12.06
CA ASN A 213 -7.26 0.14 12.29
C ASN A 213 -8.05 1.46 12.17
N ALA A 214 -9.10 1.50 11.36
CA ALA A 214 -9.96 2.67 11.19
C ALA A 214 -11.16 2.69 12.17
N THR A 215 -11.20 1.85 13.21
CA THR A 215 -12.35 1.68 14.11
C THR A 215 -12.85 3.00 14.67
N ARG A 216 -11.97 3.82 15.26
CA ARG A 216 -12.34 5.13 15.80
C ARG A 216 -12.98 6.01 14.75
N TYR A 217 -12.37 6.10 13.59
CA TYR A 217 -12.87 6.91 12.47
C TYR A 217 -14.23 6.40 11.97
N CYS A 218 -14.40 5.09 11.83
CA CYS A 218 -15.68 4.48 11.42
C CYS A 218 -16.80 4.78 12.41
N LEU A 219 -16.56 4.55 13.71
CA LEU A 219 -17.54 4.79 14.76
C LEU A 219 -17.89 6.28 14.92
N GLN A 220 -16.90 7.17 14.83
CA GLN A 220 -17.09 8.61 14.84
C GLN A 220 -17.93 9.08 13.63
N THR A 221 -17.65 8.58 12.43
CA THR A 221 -18.38 8.93 11.21
C THR A 221 -19.81 8.41 11.27
N ALA A 222 -20.02 7.19 11.76
CA ALA A 222 -21.34 6.62 11.98
C ALA A 222 -22.17 7.43 13.01
N TYR A 223 -21.54 7.84 14.10
CA TYR A 223 -22.14 8.72 15.11
C TYR A 223 -22.50 10.08 14.53
N GLN A 224 -21.58 10.71 13.79
CA GLN A 224 -21.80 11.98 13.09
C GLN A 224 -23.04 11.92 12.19
N LYS A 225 -23.15 10.85 11.39
CA LYS A 225 -24.29 10.65 10.48
C LYS A 225 -25.60 10.46 11.24
N LYS A 226 -25.59 9.60 12.27
CA LYS A 226 -26.79 9.29 13.08
C LYS A 226 -27.34 10.52 13.80
N GLU A 227 -26.46 11.29 14.45
CA GLU A 227 -26.85 12.45 15.23
C GLU A 227 -27.01 13.72 14.37
N ASN A 228 -26.72 13.64 13.07
CA ASN A 228 -26.78 14.77 12.11
C ASN A 228 -26.00 16.01 12.61
N ILE A 229 -24.78 15.78 13.11
CA ILE A 229 -23.90 16.81 13.68
C ILE A 229 -22.71 17.08 12.78
N THR A 230 -21.96 18.16 13.06
CA THR A 230 -20.75 18.48 12.32
C THR A 230 -19.60 17.52 12.68
N ARG A 231 -18.58 17.46 11.81
CA ARG A 231 -17.37 16.67 12.07
C ARG A 231 -16.66 17.10 13.35
N GLU A 232 -16.65 18.39 13.64
CA GLU A 232 -16.03 18.97 14.84
C GLU A 232 -16.75 18.52 16.11
N GLN A 233 -18.10 18.53 16.10
CA GLN A 233 -18.93 18.04 17.22
C GLN A 233 -18.70 16.55 17.44
N ALA A 234 -18.66 15.73 16.38
CA ALA A 234 -18.37 14.31 16.47
C ALA A 234 -16.92 14.08 16.99
N SER A 235 -15.95 14.88 16.55
CA SER A 235 -14.58 14.82 17.04
C SER A 235 -14.49 15.10 18.54
N THR A 236 -15.26 16.06 19.04
CA THR A 236 -15.34 16.36 20.47
C THR A 236 -15.95 15.20 21.26
N ALA A 237 -17.02 14.60 20.77
CA ALA A 237 -17.65 13.44 21.40
C ALA A 237 -16.68 12.22 21.48
N PHE A 238 -15.78 12.09 20.52
CA PHE A 238 -14.77 11.03 20.46
C PHE A 238 -13.38 11.45 20.97
N ALA A 239 -13.25 12.63 21.59
CA ALA A 239 -11.96 13.11 22.09
C ALA A 239 -11.31 12.15 23.12
N ASN A 240 -12.13 11.51 23.95
CA ASN A 240 -11.70 10.54 24.96
C ASN A 240 -11.99 9.08 24.55
N PHE A 241 -12.07 8.81 23.25
CA PHE A 241 -12.25 7.44 22.77
C PHE A 241 -10.98 6.65 23.00
N ASP A 242 -11.08 5.61 23.85
CA ASP A 242 -9.99 4.68 24.10
C ASP A 242 -10.32 3.28 23.57
N PHE A 243 -9.32 2.64 23.02
CA PHE A 243 -9.41 1.23 22.67
C PHE A 243 -9.30 0.38 23.94
N PRO A 244 -10.08 -0.74 24.05
CA PRO A 244 -9.82 -1.73 25.08
C PRO A 244 -8.35 -2.19 25.05
N ALA A 245 -7.77 -2.46 26.22
CA ALA A 245 -6.34 -2.78 26.35
C ALA A 245 -5.87 -3.95 25.47
N ASN A 246 -6.76 -4.90 25.17
CA ASN A 246 -6.52 -6.07 24.33
C ASN A 246 -7.12 -5.94 22.92
N PHE A 247 -7.43 -4.72 22.47
CA PHE A 247 -8.11 -4.53 21.18
C PHE A 247 -7.34 -5.15 20.02
N TYR A 248 -6.02 -4.99 19.97
CA TYR A 248 -5.17 -5.47 18.88
C TYR A 248 -4.68 -6.92 19.02
N ASP A 249 -5.13 -7.65 20.03
CA ASP A 249 -4.80 -9.07 20.20
C ASP A 249 -5.23 -9.95 19.03
N PHE A 250 -6.17 -9.46 18.20
CA PHE A 250 -6.58 -10.15 16.99
C PHE A 250 -5.42 -10.39 16.02
N LEU A 251 -4.39 -9.55 16.02
CA LEU A 251 -3.21 -9.69 15.15
C LEU A 251 -2.52 -11.05 15.33
N LYS A 252 -2.59 -11.66 16.51
CA LYS A 252 -2.04 -13.01 16.78
C LYS A 252 -2.66 -14.09 15.89
N SER A 253 -3.93 -13.92 15.52
CA SER A 253 -4.69 -14.89 14.72
C SER A 253 -4.76 -14.55 13.22
N PHE A 254 -4.25 -13.38 12.83
CA PHE A 254 -4.22 -12.95 11.43
C PHE A 254 -2.91 -13.35 10.74
N PRO A 255 -2.93 -13.66 9.45
CA PRO A 255 -1.75 -14.15 8.72
C PRO A 255 -0.78 -13.01 8.32
N VAL A 256 -0.49 -12.08 9.25
CA VAL A 256 0.36 -10.90 9.00
C VAL A 256 1.83 -11.24 8.72
N ASN A 257 2.26 -12.44 9.15
CA ASN A 257 3.61 -12.96 8.93
C ASN A 257 3.65 -14.06 7.85
N HIS A 258 2.58 -14.22 7.07
CA HIS A 258 2.53 -15.24 6.02
C HIS A 258 3.62 -14.99 4.97
N PRO A 259 4.34 -16.03 4.47
CA PRO A 259 5.42 -15.86 3.49
C PRO A 259 5.00 -15.11 2.22
N LEU A 260 3.72 -15.21 1.80
CA LEU A 260 3.20 -14.53 0.62
C LEU A 260 2.58 -13.15 0.92
N ALA A 261 2.64 -12.65 2.15
CA ALA A 261 1.99 -11.39 2.55
C ALA A 261 2.43 -10.19 1.68
N LEU A 262 3.72 -10.12 1.33
CA LEU A 262 4.27 -9.02 0.55
C LEU A 262 3.87 -9.05 -0.94
N TYR A 263 3.21 -10.10 -1.43
CA TYR A 263 2.55 -10.05 -2.73
C TYR A 263 1.36 -9.11 -2.72
N CYS A 264 0.64 -9.02 -1.59
CA CYS A 264 -0.62 -8.31 -1.51
C CYS A 264 -0.42 -6.80 -1.47
N TYR A 265 -1.08 -6.09 -2.40
CA TYR A 265 -1.03 -4.63 -2.50
C TYR A 265 -1.45 -3.91 -1.21
N ASN A 266 -2.39 -4.47 -0.47
CA ASN A 266 -2.96 -3.89 0.75
C ASN A 266 -2.19 -4.25 2.04
N TYR A 267 -1.13 -5.07 1.99
CA TYR A 267 -0.29 -5.33 3.16
C TYR A 267 0.26 -4.04 3.79
N ARG A 268 0.51 -3.01 2.98
CA ARG A 268 0.96 -1.68 3.45
C ARG A 268 0.00 -1.01 4.46
N ASN A 269 -1.27 -1.44 4.52
CA ASN A 269 -2.29 -0.90 5.42
C ASN A 269 -2.36 -1.65 6.76
N VAL A 270 -1.57 -2.72 6.94
CA VAL A 270 -1.55 -3.53 8.17
C VAL A 270 -1.07 -2.72 9.37
N ILE A 271 -0.14 -1.79 9.17
CA ILE A 271 0.29 -0.84 10.20
C ILE A 271 -0.23 0.54 9.81
N SER A 272 -1.31 0.96 10.45
CA SER A 272 -1.83 2.33 10.34
C SER A 272 -1.21 3.26 11.37
N GLY A 273 -1.48 4.54 11.20
CA GLY A 273 -1.15 5.55 12.20
C GLY A 273 -1.72 5.21 13.58
N GLU A 274 -2.96 4.70 13.69
CA GLU A 274 -3.57 4.35 14.96
C GLU A 274 -2.84 3.19 15.67
N LEU A 275 -2.44 2.14 14.96
CA LEU A 275 -1.63 1.07 15.54
C LEU A 275 -0.25 1.58 15.97
N TYR A 276 0.34 2.46 15.18
CA TYR A 276 1.59 3.13 15.51
C TYR A 276 1.40 4.10 16.69
N GLU A 277 0.21 4.67 16.82
CA GLU A 277 -0.17 5.68 17.80
C GLU A 277 -0.88 5.13 19.04
N LEU A 278 -1.10 3.81 19.13
CA LEU A 278 -1.86 3.12 20.17
C LEU A 278 -1.54 3.48 21.62
N HIS A 279 -0.43 4.08 21.86
CA HIS A 279 0.03 4.49 23.18
C HIS A 279 0.19 6.01 23.27
N HIS A 280 -0.51 6.77 22.40
CA HIS A 280 -0.30 8.20 22.33
C HIS A 280 -1.53 8.97 22.77
N ASP A 281 -1.31 9.73 23.82
CA ASP A 281 -2.06 10.94 24.12
C ASP A 281 -2.15 11.82 22.86
N PRO A 282 -3.34 12.30 22.47
CA PRO A 282 -3.51 13.18 21.31
C PRO A 282 -2.64 14.46 21.32
N LEU A 283 -2.00 14.76 22.43
CA LEU A 283 -1.07 15.89 22.60
C LEU A 283 0.40 15.50 22.52
N LYS A 284 0.67 14.48 21.87
CA LYS A 284 1.93 13.78 21.63
C LYS A 284 3.21 14.62 21.71
N PHE A 285 3.57 15.23 20.60
CA PHE A 285 4.83 15.97 20.49
C PHE A 285 4.78 17.30 21.23
N GLU A 286 3.67 17.97 21.20
CA GLU A 286 3.45 19.24 21.89
C GLU A 286 3.61 19.11 23.41
N LYS A 287 3.06 18.07 24.03
CA LYS A 287 3.32 17.77 25.45
C LYS A 287 4.77 17.41 25.73
N TYR A 288 5.39 16.66 24.81
CA TYR A 288 6.79 16.36 24.93
C TYR A 288 7.64 17.63 24.90
N LEU A 289 7.35 18.56 23.97
CA LEU A 289 8.03 19.85 23.91
C LEU A 289 7.86 20.65 25.19
N LEU A 290 6.65 20.76 25.74
CA LEU A 290 6.41 21.46 27.03
C LEU A 290 7.23 20.87 28.18
N SER A 291 7.59 19.60 28.13
CA SER A 291 8.33 18.90 29.17
C SER A 291 9.86 18.94 28.98
N LYS A 292 10.35 19.22 27.77
CA LYS A 292 11.77 19.00 27.41
C LYS A 292 12.45 20.20 26.80
N ALA A 293 11.73 21.10 26.13
CA ALA A 293 12.29 22.23 25.44
C ALA A 293 12.20 23.52 26.27
N ALA A 294 13.18 24.39 26.12
CA ALA A 294 13.13 25.75 26.66
C ALA A 294 12.28 26.64 25.75
N LEU A 295 10.98 26.51 25.88
CA LEU A 295 10.00 27.27 25.08
C LEU A 295 9.82 28.68 25.59
N THR A 296 9.61 29.63 24.68
CA THR A 296 9.17 30.98 25.06
C THR A 296 7.75 30.98 25.62
N LYS A 297 7.31 32.05 26.24
CA LYS A 297 5.93 32.17 26.73
C LYS A 297 4.91 32.10 25.62
N GLU A 298 5.22 32.67 24.46
CA GLU A 298 4.39 32.66 23.26
C GLU A 298 4.24 31.25 22.68
N GLU A 299 5.34 30.49 22.61
CA GLU A 299 5.36 29.11 22.16
C GLU A 299 4.54 28.18 23.07
N GLN A 300 4.68 28.36 24.40
CA GLN A 300 3.88 27.64 25.38
C GLN A 300 2.38 27.99 25.26
N ALA A 301 2.07 29.29 25.04
CA ALA A 301 0.68 29.74 24.85
C ALA A 301 0.06 29.11 23.59
N LEU A 302 0.80 29.05 22.48
CA LEU A 302 0.36 28.44 21.24
C LEU A 302 0.03 26.95 21.43
N ILE A 303 0.90 26.19 22.11
CA ILE A 303 0.65 24.77 22.41
C ILE A 303 -0.60 24.62 23.30
N ARG A 304 -0.75 25.44 24.35
CA ARG A 304 -1.92 25.38 25.24
C ARG A 304 -3.23 25.71 24.52
N GLN A 305 -3.20 26.67 23.59
CA GLN A 305 -4.36 26.98 22.74
C GLN A 305 -4.74 25.77 21.85
N TYR A 306 -3.74 25.12 21.25
CA TYR A 306 -3.95 23.89 20.50
C TYR A 306 -4.55 22.77 21.37
N GLU A 307 -4.01 22.58 22.58
CA GLU A 307 -4.56 21.64 23.58
C GLU A 307 -6.02 21.94 23.91
N THR A 308 -6.33 23.24 24.11
CA THR A 308 -7.70 23.66 24.40
C THR A 308 -8.62 23.38 23.22
N ALA A 309 -8.18 23.71 22.00
CA ALA A 309 -8.92 23.43 20.77
C ALA A 309 -9.24 21.93 20.61
N LEU A 310 -8.26 21.05 20.86
CA LEU A 310 -8.49 19.60 20.85
C LEU A 310 -9.50 19.12 21.89
N LYS A 311 -9.49 19.73 23.10
CA LYS A 311 -10.41 19.35 24.18
C LYS A 311 -11.82 19.88 23.98
N THR A 312 -11.96 21.06 23.38
CA THR A 312 -13.24 21.74 23.22
C THR A 312 -13.87 21.51 21.86
N GLY A 313 -13.12 20.95 20.90
CA GLY A 313 -13.56 20.79 19.51
C GLY A 313 -13.67 22.11 18.73
N ILE A 314 -13.19 23.21 19.30
CA ILE A 314 -13.14 24.50 18.61
C ILE A 314 -12.01 24.44 17.56
N PRO A 315 -12.24 24.86 16.30
CA PRO A 315 -11.20 24.84 15.29
C PRO A 315 -9.98 25.65 15.69
N PHE A 316 -8.79 25.03 15.63
CA PHE A 316 -7.53 25.72 15.87
C PHE A 316 -7.10 26.49 14.63
N GLN A 317 -7.00 27.80 14.73
CA GLN A 317 -6.75 28.68 13.57
C GLN A 317 -5.27 28.93 13.26
N GLN A 318 -4.38 28.62 14.19
CA GLN A 318 -2.93 28.87 14.09
C GLN A 318 -2.14 27.61 13.70
N GLY A 319 -2.66 26.83 12.77
CA GLY A 319 -2.04 25.56 12.35
C GLY A 319 -0.67 25.77 11.69
N SER A 320 -0.49 26.84 10.91
CA SER A 320 0.79 27.20 10.28
C SER A 320 1.87 27.55 11.29
N GLU A 321 1.51 28.30 12.35
CA GLU A 321 2.42 28.67 13.44
C GLU A 321 2.84 27.46 14.28
N LEU A 322 1.90 26.53 14.49
CA LEU A 322 2.21 25.27 15.18
C LEU A 322 3.17 24.39 14.36
N ILE A 323 2.97 24.29 13.05
CA ILE A 323 3.88 23.58 12.15
C ILE A 323 5.27 24.22 12.16
N ALA A 324 5.34 25.55 12.11
CA ALA A 324 6.61 26.29 12.20
C ALA A 324 7.30 26.07 13.54
N LEU A 325 6.54 26.04 14.62
CA LEU A 325 7.05 25.72 15.96
C LEU A 325 7.66 24.32 16.01
N ILE A 326 6.94 23.31 15.50
CA ILE A 326 7.45 21.92 15.43
C ILE A 326 8.75 21.87 14.64
N ALA A 327 8.81 22.54 13.49
CA ALA A 327 10.01 22.57 12.65
C ALA A 327 11.23 23.23 13.31
N LYS A 328 11.03 24.06 14.33
CA LYS A 328 12.10 24.73 15.11
C LYS A 328 12.82 23.76 16.07
N TYR A 329 12.19 22.62 16.43
CA TYR A 329 12.70 21.66 17.41
C TYR A 329 12.98 20.27 16.81
N PRO A 330 13.85 20.16 15.78
CA PRO A 330 14.08 18.89 15.08
C PRO A 330 14.74 17.82 15.95
N LYS A 331 15.55 18.22 16.95
CA LYS A 331 16.18 17.29 17.89
C LYS A 331 15.14 16.62 18.77
N GLU A 332 14.27 17.40 19.39
CA GLU A 332 13.20 16.94 20.27
C GLU A 332 12.19 16.09 19.49
N TYR A 333 11.90 16.46 18.22
CA TYR A 333 11.06 15.67 17.34
C TYR A 333 11.67 14.30 17.03
N ASN A 334 12.96 14.24 16.75
CA ASN A 334 13.66 12.97 16.51
C ASN A 334 13.67 12.08 17.76
N GLU A 335 13.97 12.64 18.94
CA GLU A 335 13.94 11.91 20.21
C GLU A 335 12.53 11.38 20.53
N PHE A 336 11.51 12.19 20.27
CA PHE A 336 10.12 11.80 20.45
C PHE A 336 9.75 10.67 19.47
N SER A 337 10.01 10.83 18.18
CA SER A 337 9.75 9.83 17.14
C SER A 337 10.42 8.49 17.46
N GLN A 338 11.65 8.53 18.02
CA GLN A 338 12.35 7.33 18.45
C GLN A 338 11.64 6.63 19.62
N LYS A 339 11.16 7.40 20.61
CA LYS A 339 10.39 6.83 21.73
C LYS A 339 9.10 6.17 21.24
N LEU A 340 8.41 6.80 20.29
CA LEU A 340 7.22 6.24 19.66
C LEU A 340 7.53 4.91 18.98
N PHE A 341 8.54 4.91 18.14
CA PHE A 341 8.98 3.70 17.46
C PHE A 341 9.32 2.57 18.43
N THR A 342 10.09 2.88 19.49
CA THR A 342 10.48 1.87 20.50
C THR A 342 9.26 1.24 21.13
N LYS A 343 8.29 2.06 21.58
CA LYS A 343 7.04 1.57 22.17
C LYS A 343 6.23 0.72 21.20
N ALA A 344 6.06 1.17 19.95
CA ALA A 344 5.31 0.44 18.94
C ALA A 344 6.00 -0.91 18.60
N LYS A 345 7.34 -0.92 18.50
CA LYS A 345 8.13 -2.15 18.29
C LYS A 345 7.97 -3.13 19.45
N GLU A 346 8.09 -2.66 20.68
CA GLU A 346 7.93 -3.49 21.88
C GLU A 346 6.52 -4.05 21.96
N TYR A 347 5.50 -3.24 21.72
CA TYR A 347 4.10 -3.67 21.73
C TYR A 347 3.84 -4.75 20.68
N LEU A 348 4.27 -4.53 19.43
CA LEU A 348 4.10 -5.52 18.36
C LEU A 348 4.89 -6.79 18.65
N SER A 349 6.13 -6.69 19.13
CA SER A 349 6.94 -7.85 19.52
C SER A 349 6.25 -8.66 20.62
N HIS A 350 5.62 -7.98 21.59
CA HIS A 350 4.85 -8.64 22.64
C HIS A 350 3.60 -9.36 22.09
N ILE A 351 2.81 -8.68 21.24
CA ILE A 351 1.65 -9.29 20.60
C ILE A 351 2.05 -10.50 19.76
N MET A 352 3.04 -10.33 18.91
CA MET A 352 3.48 -11.38 17.98
C MET A 352 4.31 -12.47 18.64
N GLN A 353 4.78 -12.27 19.88
CA GLN A 353 5.71 -13.15 20.59
C GLN A 353 6.99 -13.43 19.78
N ASP A 354 7.34 -12.53 18.87
CA ASP A 354 8.49 -12.63 17.97
C ASP A 354 8.95 -11.21 17.60
N SER A 355 10.20 -10.89 17.92
CA SER A 355 10.82 -9.60 17.62
C SER A 355 11.45 -9.53 16.23
N THR A 356 11.43 -10.63 15.47
CA THR A 356 12.07 -10.77 14.15
C THR A 356 11.07 -11.06 13.02
N CYS A 357 9.78 -11.07 13.32
CA CYS A 357 8.73 -11.36 12.35
C CYS A 357 8.54 -10.22 11.33
N LEU A 358 7.90 -10.54 10.21
CA LEU A 358 7.65 -9.62 9.09
C LEU A 358 7.01 -8.30 9.54
N MET A 359 6.05 -8.35 10.48
CA MET A 359 5.35 -7.17 10.97
C MET A 359 6.26 -6.25 11.80
N VAL A 360 7.18 -6.82 12.58
CA VAL A 360 8.17 -6.04 13.35
C VAL A 360 9.22 -5.43 12.43
N ASP A 361 9.65 -6.16 11.40
CA ASP A 361 10.52 -5.59 10.36
C ASP A 361 9.83 -4.45 9.60
N TYR A 362 8.52 -4.58 9.35
CA TYR A 362 7.78 -3.53 8.68
C TYR A 362 7.73 -2.24 9.51
N ILE A 363 7.54 -2.31 10.84
CA ILE A 363 7.56 -1.09 11.67
C ILE A 363 8.95 -0.45 11.73
N ARG A 364 10.04 -1.25 11.68
CA ARG A 364 11.40 -0.72 11.54
C ARG A 364 11.56 0.04 10.22
N ALA A 365 11.02 -0.51 9.13
CA ALA A 365 11.04 0.14 7.81
C ALA A 365 10.23 1.45 7.81
N ILE A 366 9.06 1.48 8.48
CA ILE A 366 8.24 2.69 8.63
C ILE A 366 8.98 3.79 9.38
N TYR A 367 9.75 3.46 10.42
CA TYR A 367 10.54 4.45 11.16
C TYR A 367 11.56 5.17 10.28
N MET A 368 12.14 4.49 9.30
CA MET A 368 13.11 5.08 8.36
C MET A 368 12.44 5.92 7.27
N ARG A 369 11.14 5.73 7.06
CA ARG A 369 10.37 6.41 6.01
C ARG A 369 10.50 7.93 6.06
N SER A 370 10.50 8.53 7.25
CA SER A 370 10.57 9.99 7.40
C SER A 370 11.83 10.59 6.78
N SER A 371 12.99 9.97 6.99
CA SER A 371 14.25 10.42 6.35
C SER A 371 14.20 10.21 4.84
N LEU A 372 13.80 9.02 4.39
CA LEU A 372 13.74 8.66 2.98
C LEU A 372 12.72 9.50 2.21
N TYR A 373 11.55 9.79 2.80
CA TYR A 373 10.54 10.65 2.19
C TYR A 373 11.02 12.09 2.01
N ASN A 374 11.79 12.60 2.97
CA ASN A 374 12.40 13.94 2.91
C ASN A 374 13.70 13.99 2.09
N LEU A 375 14.00 12.95 1.33
CA LEU A 375 15.20 12.83 0.48
C LEU A 375 16.49 13.04 1.29
N LYS A 376 16.51 12.62 2.56
CA LYS A 376 17.66 12.70 3.46
C LYS A 376 18.27 11.32 3.66
N PRO A 377 19.61 11.21 3.69
CA PRO A 377 20.26 9.98 4.09
C PRO A 377 19.81 9.55 5.49
N LEU A 378 19.85 8.25 5.75
CA LEU A 378 19.61 7.72 7.08
C LEU A 378 20.67 8.26 8.05
N THR A 379 20.26 8.53 9.27
CA THR A 379 21.18 8.83 10.37
C THR A 379 21.94 7.56 10.76
N THR A 380 23.11 7.72 11.41
CA THR A 380 23.90 6.58 11.93
C THR A 380 23.04 5.64 12.79
N GLN A 381 22.12 6.19 13.57
CA GLN A 381 21.20 5.40 14.39
C GLN A 381 20.21 4.61 13.53
N GLN A 382 19.61 5.22 12.50
CA GLN A 382 18.71 4.54 11.57
C GLN A 382 19.46 3.46 10.77
N GLU A 383 20.71 3.70 10.38
CA GLU A 383 21.55 2.71 9.73
C GLU A 383 21.81 1.50 10.64
N ALA A 384 22.13 1.75 11.92
CA ALA A 384 22.28 0.67 12.90
C ALA A 384 20.99 -0.14 13.06
N MET A 385 19.83 0.53 13.11
CA MET A 385 18.52 -0.16 13.19
C MET A 385 18.17 -0.91 11.91
N ALA A 386 18.61 -0.43 10.75
CA ALA A 386 18.40 -1.13 9.48
C ALA A 386 19.07 -2.53 9.50
N THR A 387 20.19 -2.69 10.21
CA THR A 387 20.86 -3.99 10.33
C THR A 387 20.07 -5.02 11.14
N GLU A 388 19.08 -4.58 11.92
CA GLU A 388 18.18 -5.48 12.66
C GLU A 388 17.04 -6.04 11.78
N ILE A 389 16.84 -5.51 10.57
CA ILE A 389 15.81 -5.96 9.64
C ILE A 389 16.25 -7.29 9.02
N THR A 390 15.47 -8.33 9.25
CA THR A 390 15.75 -9.68 8.73
C THR A 390 15.13 -9.92 7.36
N ASN A 391 14.03 -9.23 7.04
CA ASN A 391 13.37 -9.39 5.76
C ASN A 391 14.18 -8.71 4.63
N PRO A 392 14.63 -9.47 3.60
CA PRO A 392 15.51 -8.95 2.57
C PRO A 392 14.85 -7.90 1.67
N ILE A 393 13.53 -7.90 1.54
CA ILE A 393 12.80 -6.91 0.72
C ILE A 393 12.86 -5.55 1.40
N PHE A 394 12.49 -5.46 2.68
CA PHE A 394 12.57 -4.19 3.40
C PHE A 394 13.99 -3.66 3.46
N LEU A 395 14.94 -4.52 3.81
CA LEU A 395 16.34 -4.14 3.90
C LEU A 395 16.88 -3.65 2.55
N GLY A 396 16.60 -4.40 1.47
CA GLY A 396 17.05 -4.06 0.13
C GLY A 396 16.47 -2.73 -0.37
N ILE A 397 15.18 -2.46 -0.15
CA ILE A 397 14.54 -1.19 -0.52
C ILE A 397 15.18 -0.03 0.25
N ILE A 398 15.35 -0.17 1.57
CA ILE A 398 15.93 0.86 2.43
C ILE A 398 17.36 1.18 2.00
N GLN A 399 18.18 0.16 1.78
CA GLN A 399 19.57 0.34 1.34
C GLN A 399 19.67 0.99 -0.04
N ASP A 400 18.80 0.58 -0.98
CA ASP A 400 18.78 1.18 -2.31
C ASP A 400 18.39 2.66 -2.26
N MET A 401 17.34 3.00 -1.53
CA MET A 401 16.89 4.38 -1.36
C MET A 401 17.95 5.22 -0.64
N ASN A 402 18.52 4.72 0.47
CA ASN A 402 19.57 5.43 1.21
C ASN A 402 20.79 5.73 0.33
N ARG A 403 21.20 4.75 -0.50
CA ARG A 403 22.31 4.92 -1.45
C ARG A 403 22.03 6.03 -2.48
N GLN A 404 20.79 6.16 -2.95
CA GLN A 404 20.39 7.21 -3.89
C GLN A 404 20.43 8.61 -3.26
N MET A 405 20.31 8.71 -1.95
CA MET A 405 20.31 9.96 -1.18
C MET A 405 21.70 10.35 -0.66
N GLN A 406 22.69 9.43 -0.73
CA GLN A 406 24.07 9.78 -0.41
C GLN A 406 24.59 10.85 -1.39
N PRO A 407 25.33 11.86 -0.92
CA PRO A 407 25.93 12.84 -1.80
C PRO A 407 26.76 12.10 -2.85
N ARG A 408 26.39 12.19 -4.10
CA ARG A 408 27.26 11.70 -5.17
C ARG A 408 28.60 12.39 -4.99
N ALA A 409 29.69 11.61 -4.85
CA ALA A 409 31.04 12.17 -4.82
C ALA A 409 31.11 13.21 -5.92
N LYS A 410 31.53 14.44 -5.57
CA LYS A 410 31.53 15.59 -6.48
C LYS A 410 32.11 15.12 -7.82
N VAL A 411 31.26 14.87 -8.79
CA VAL A 411 31.70 14.81 -10.18
C VAL A 411 32.30 16.19 -10.40
N THR A 412 33.59 16.25 -10.61
CA THR A 412 34.29 17.49 -10.99
C THR A 412 33.54 18.00 -12.21
N THR A 413 32.66 18.94 -11.98
CA THR A 413 31.94 19.62 -13.05
C THR A 413 32.95 20.26 -13.96
N LYS A 414 33.19 19.65 -15.11
CA LYS A 414 33.63 20.45 -16.27
C LYS A 414 32.64 21.62 -16.31
N LYS A 415 33.18 22.83 -16.18
CA LYS A 415 32.39 24.06 -16.35
C LYS A 415 31.64 23.96 -17.66
N TYR A 416 30.37 23.58 -17.61
CA TYR A 416 29.48 23.87 -18.71
C TYR A 416 29.20 25.37 -18.62
N SER A 417 29.54 26.11 -19.66
CA SER A 417 29.07 27.47 -19.84
C SER A 417 27.55 27.41 -19.78
N VAL A 418 26.97 28.05 -18.79
CA VAL A 418 25.52 28.25 -18.73
C VAL A 418 25.18 29.07 -19.97
N CYS A 419 24.53 28.44 -20.94
CA CYS A 419 23.82 29.20 -21.95
C CYS A 419 22.74 29.96 -21.17
N GLU A 420 22.85 31.27 -21.11
CA GLU A 420 21.78 32.11 -20.56
C GLU A 420 20.51 31.76 -21.32
N ALA A 421 19.50 31.28 -20.60
CA ALA A 421 18.20 31.11 -21.19
C ALA A 421 17.73 32.47 -21.74
N PRO A 422 17.18 32.53 -22.96
CA PRO A 422 16.65 33.76 -23.49
C PRO A 422 15.64 34.31 -22.46
N LYS A 423 15.83 35.58 -22.08
CA LYS A 423 14.87 36.29 -21.20
C LYS A 423 13.55 36.39 -21.95
N VAL A 424 12.66 35.47 -21.69
CA VAL A 424 11.27 35.57 -22.14
C VAL A 424 10.60 36.66 -21.29
N SER A 425 10.03 37.67 -21.90
CA SER A 425 9.32 38.73 -21.17
C SER A 425 8.03 38.16 -20.51
N GLU A 426 7.59 38.77 -19.41
CA GLU A 426 6.30 38.40 -18.76
C GLU A 426 5.12 38.47 -19.76
N GLU A 427 5.16 39.38 -20.73
CA GLU A 427 4.14 39.51 -21.76
C GLU A 427 4.13 38.35 -22.76
N GLU A 428 5.30 37.79 -23.11
CA GLU A 428 5.39 36.58 -23.95
C GLU A 428 4.92 35.33 -23.24
N LEU A 429 5.16 35.20 -21.93
CA LEU A 429 4.62 34.11 -21.08
C LEU A 429 3.10 34.20 -20.93
N LEU A 430 2.55 35.40 -20.74
CA LEU A 430 1.11 35.63 -20.66
C LEU A 430 0.41 35.37 -22.01
N SER A 431 1.00 35.77 -23.13
CA SER A 431 0.50 35.49 -24.48
C SER A 431 0.44 33.98 -24.76
N ALA A 432 1.49 33.22 -24.41
CA ALA A 432 1.54 31.77 -24.58
C ALA A 432 0.52 31.03 -23.68
N LEU A 433 0.18 31.57 -22.50
CA LEU A 433 -0.85 31.03 -21.61
C LEU A 433 -2.27 31.30 -22.12
N VAL A 434 -2.51 32.48 -22.73
CA VAL A 434 -3.81 32.86 -23.28
C VAL A 434 -4.13 32.07 -24.55
N ASP A 435 -3.14 31.76 -25.38
CA ASP A 435 -3.35 30.99 -26.61
C ASP A 435 -3.60 29.49 -26.34
N ARG A 436 -3.16 28.94 -25.20
CA ARG A 436 -3.49 27.58 -24.77
C ARG A 436 -4.95 27.39 -24.28
N HIS A 437 -5.66 28.46 -23.97
CA HIS A 437 -7.06 28.41 -23.53
C HIS A 437 -8.08 28.79 -24.61
N LYS A 438 -7.65 28.98 -25.85
CA LYS A 438 -8.52 29.26 -27.02
C LYS A 438 -8.58 28.13 -28.04
N GLY A 439 -7.97 26.97 -27.75
CA GLY A 439 -8.02 25.76 -28.58
C GLY A 439 -8.87 24.65 -27.96
#